data_f447b322d44087eeda94495d12fca340
#
_entry.id   f447b322d44087eeda94495d12fca340
#
_cell.length_a   1.000
_cell.length_b   1.000
_cell.length_c   1.000
_cell.angle_alpha   90.00
_cell.angle_beta   90.00
_cell.angle_gamma   90.00
#
_symmetry.space_group_name_H-M   'P 1'
#
loop_
_entity.id
_entity.type
_entity.pdbx_description
1 polymer ?
#
loop_
_entity_poly.entity_id
_entity_poly.type
_entity_poly.pdbx_seq_one_letter_code
_entity_poly.pdbx_strand_id
1 'polypeptide(L)'
;RQMCIRDRIHCMAVVIAITNQKGGVGKTTTCAAFCGGLTESGKSVLAIDLDPQGNLSFSLGADAEESYTMYDVFKGNCTVKEAIQSTDNCDVIPANILLSGCELELTGVGRESLLREALSDVMDDYDYIMIDTPPALSILTINAYTAADKLIIPMIAEILSLQGIAQLKETIFAVKKYYNKDLEITGILLN
;
A
#
# COMPACT_ATOMS: atom_id res chain seq x y z
N ARG A 1 -12.88 -32.07 -15.86
CA ARG A 1 -11.84 -31.41 -14.99
C ARG A 1 -12.53 -31.05 -13.69
N GLN A 2 -12.29 -31.83 -12.66
CA GLN A 2 -12.73 -31.54 -11.30
C GLN A 2 -11.93 -30.34 -10.79
N MET A 3 -12.63 -29.24 -10.58
CA MET A 3 -12.10 -28.07 -9.88
C MET A 3 -12.06 -28.47 -8.39
N CYS A 4 -10.85 -28.69 -7.86
CA CYS A 4 -10.66 -28.81 -6.42
C CYS A 4 -11.07 -27.50 -5.78
N ILE A 5 -12.22 -27.50 -5.12
CA ILE A 5 -12.59 -26.50 -4.12
C ILE A 5 -11.62 -26.74 -2.96
N ARG A 6 -10.49 -26.01 -2.94
CA ARG A 6 -9.71 -25.89 -1.72
C ARG A 6 -10.61 -25.19 -0.73
N ASP A 7 -10.91 -25.87 0.38
CA ASP A 7 -11.45 -25.23 1.58
C ASP A 7 -10.45 -24.13 1.99
N ARG A 8 -10.65 -22.91 1.48
CA ARG A 8 -10.00 -21.72 2.03
C ARG A 8 -10.60 -21.55 3.42
N ILE A 9 -9.84 -21.89 4.46
CA ILE A 9 -10.04 -21.29 5.76
C ILE A 9 -10.01 -19.78 5.47
N HIS A 10 -11.12 -19.08 5.67
CA HIS A 10 -11.24 -17.64 5.47
C HIS A 10 -10.21 -16.94 6.35
N CYS A 11 -9.05 -16.67 5.78
CA CYS A 11 -8.00 -15.89 6.41
C CYS A 11 -8.01 -14.55 5.67
N MET A 12 -8.34 -13.47 6.38
CA MET A 12 -8.27 -12.11 5.83
C MET A 12 -6.88 -11.87 5.26
N ALA A 13 -6.79 -11.06 4.21
CA ALA A 13 -5.52 -10.68 3.60
C ALA A 13 -4.54 -10.11 4.64
N VAL A 14 -3.27 -10.40 4.48
CA VAL A 14 -2.21 -9.71 5.23
C VAL A 14 -1.85 -8.43 4.48
N VAL A 15 -2.05 -7.28 5.11
CA VAL A 15 -1.75 -5.97 4.53
C VAL A 15 -0.34 -5.54 4.90
N ILE A 16 0.51 -5.31 3.89
CA ILE A 16 1.93 -4.95 4.07
C ILE A 16 2.22 -3.63 3.38
N ALA A 17 2.67 -2.62 4.13
CA ALA A 17 3.12 -1.36 3.55
C ALA A 17 4.64 -1.30 3.44
N ILE A 18 5.13 -0.88 2.26
CA ILE A 18 6.54 -0.65 1.97
C ILE A 18 6.80 0.85 2.14
N THR A 19 7.64 1.21 3.10
CA THR A 19 7.77 2.61 3.50
C THR A 19 9.18 3.05 3.84
N ASN A 20 9.53 4.27 3.45
CA ASN A 20 10.67 5.05 3.93
C ASN A 20 10.49 6.49 3.45
N GLN A 21 10.90 7.46 4.27
CA GLN A 21 10.85 8.89 3.93
C GLN A 21 11.88 9.31 2.89
N LYS A 22 12.95 8.53 2.71
CA LYS A 22 13.98 8.82 1.71
C LYS A 22 13.52 8.36 0.33
N GLY A 23 13.65 9.23 -0.68
CA GLY A 23 13.48 8.87 -2.07
C GLY A 23 14.62 7.97 -2.57
N GLY A 24 14.36 7.12 -3.56
CA GLY A 24 15.39 6.31 -4.21
C GLY A 24 15.94 5.13 -3.39
N VAL A 25 15.33 4.76 -2.27
CA VAL A 25 15.76 3.60 -1.45
C VAL A 25 15.19 2.27 -1.92
N GLY A 26 14.45 2.25 -3.01
CA GLY A 26 13.88 1.04 -3.60
C GLY A 26 12.51 0.62 -3.05
N LYS A 27 11.68 1.53 -2.52
CA LYS A 27 10.33 1.21 -2.05
C LYS A 27 9.50 0.54 -3.14
N THR A 28 9.27 1.23 -4.24
CA THR A 28 8.49 0.75 -5.39
C THR A 28 9.06 -0.55 -5.96
N THR A 29 10.38 -0.62 -6.14
CA THR A 29 11.06 -1.85 -6.62
C THR A 29 10.83 -3.02 -5.68
N THR A 30 10.92 -2.79 -4.37
CA THR A 30 10.65 -3.80 -3.35
C THR A 30 9.19 -4.25 -3.40
N CYS A 31 8.25 -3.29 -3.49
CA CYS A 31 6.82 -3.59 -3.59
C CYS A 31 6.51 -4.45 -4.81
N ALA A 32 6.98 -4.04 -6.00
CA ALA A 32 6.79 -4.79 -7.25
C ALA A 32 7.41 -6.20 -7.17
N ALA A 33 8.61 -6.33 -6.59
CA ALA A 33 9.28 -7.64 -6.43
C ALA A 33 8.50 -8.58 -5.49
N PHE A 34 7.94 -8.05 -4.39
CA PHE A 34 7.07 -8.85 -3.51
C PHE A 34 5.78 -9.27 -4.23
N CYS A 35 5.13 -8.37 -4.96
CA CYS A 35 3.93 -8.70 -5.74
C CYS A 35 4.22 -9.86 -6.71
N GLY A 36 5.26 -9.74 -7.53
CA GLY A 36 5.64 -10.79 -8.48
C GLY A 36 5.98 -12.11 -7.80
N GLY A 37 6.86 -12.09 -6.79
CA GLY A 37 7.28 -13.32 -6.09
C GLY A 37 6.14 -14.03 -5.35
N LEU A 38 5.20 -13.30 -4.76
CA LEU A 38 4.01 -13.86 -4.12
C LEU A 38 3.07 -14.47 -5.16
N THR A 39 2.84 -13.78 -6.28
CA THR A 39 2.01 -14.29 -7.39
C THR A 39 2.62 -15.54 -8.01
N GLU A 40 3.93 -15.58 -8.27
CA GLU A 40 4.65 -16.77 -8.72
C GLU A 40 4.53 -17.94 -7.73
N SER A 41 4.42 -17.64 -6.45
CA SER A 41 4.18 -18.62 -5.38
C SER A 41 2.72 -19.08 -5.27
N GLY A 42 1.85 -18.65 -6.20
CA GLY A 42 0.44 -19.02 -6.27
C GLY A 42 -0.46 -18.30 -5.27
N LYS A 43 -0.05 -17.12 -4.80
CA LYS A 43 -0.84 -16.25 -3.91
C LYS A 43 -1.66 -15.26 -4.71
N SER A 44 -2.86 -14.94 -4.21
CA SER A 44 -3.65 -13.82 -4.71
C SER A 44 -3.14 -12.52 -4.09
N VAL A 45 -2.75 -11.56 -4.92
CA VAL A 45 -2.09 -10.33 -4.49
C VAL A 45 -2.79 -9.11 -5.08
N LEU A 46 -3.10 -8.13 -4.22
CA LEU A 46 -3.51 -6.79 -4.62
C LEU A 46 -2.37 -5.80 -4.33
N ALA A 47 -1.90 -5.10 -5.33
CA ALA A 47 -0.97 -3.99 -5.20
C ALA A 47 -1.73 -2.66 -5.13
N ILE A 48 -1.34 -1.78 -4.22
CA ILE A 48 -1.91 -0.44 -4.07
C ILE A 48 -0.78 0.57 -4.19
N ASP A 49 -0.86 1.43 -5.19
CA ASP A 49 0.06 2.53 -5.36
C ASP A 49 -0.50 3.78 -4.64
N LEU A 50 0.21 4.29 -3.66
CA LEU A 50 -0.12 5.55 -2.97
C LEU A 50 0.87 6.67 -3.28
N ASP A 51 1.89 6.42 -4.12
CA ASP A 51 2.78 7.49 -4.57
C ASP A 51 2.12 8.23 -5.75
N PRO A 52 1.89 9.57 -5.65
CA PRO A 52 1.35 10.35 -6.76
C PRO A 52 2.16 10.26 -8.06
N GLN A 53 3.41 9.78 -7.99
CA GLN A 53 4.24 9.55 -9.18
C GLN A 53 3.83 8.33 -10.00
N GLY A 54 3.01 7.41 -9.46
CA GLY A 54 2.48 6.26 -10.18
C GLY A 54 3.53 5.23 -10.62
N ASN A 55 4.68 5.18 -9.96
CA ASN A 55 5.79 4.31 -10.40
C ASN A 55 5.49 2.83 -10.23
N LEU A 56 4.75 2.43 -9.19
CA LEU A 56 4.32 1.05 -9.01
C LEU A 56 3.28 0.68 -10.08
N SER A 57 2.31 1.57 -10.31
CA SER A 57 1.28 1.42 -11.35
C SER A 57 1.90 1.15 -12.71
N PHE A 58 2.86 1.99 -13.12
CA PHE A 58 3.60 1.82 -14.36
C PHE A 58 4.38 0.50 -14.41
N SER A 59 5.09 0.16 -13.33
CA SER A 59 5.93 -1.05 -13.25
C SER A 59 5.11 -2.34 -13.35
N LEU A 60 3.86 -2.32 -12.89
CA LEU A 60 2.95 -3.47 -12.94
C LEU A 60 2.04 -3.46 -14.17
N GLY A 61 2.11 -2.43 -15.02
CA GLY A 61 1.34 -2.33 -16.27
C GLY A 61 -0.10 -1.87 -16.08
N ALA A 62 -0.41 -1.17 -14.98
CA ALA A 62 -1.73 -0.60 -14.76
C ALA A 62 -1.90 0.74 -15.48
N ASP A 63 -3.12 1.00 -15.96
CA ASP A 63 -3.51 2.26 -16.60
C ASP A 63 -4.04 3.24 -15.53
N ALA A 64 -3.35 4.38 -15.37
CA ALA A 64 -3.74 5.43 -14.44
C ALA A 64 -4.40 6.65 -15.12
N GLU A 65 -4.55 6.65 -16.44
CA GLU A 65 -5.09 7.77 -17.20
C GLU A 65 -6.58 7.61 -17.52
N GLU A 66 -6.99 6.42 -17.97
CA GLU A 66 -8.37 6.16 -18.42
C GLU A 66 -9.21 5.37 -17.40
N SER A 67 -8.65 5.03 -16.23
CA SER A 67 -9.29 4.21 -15.21
C SER A 67 -9.37 4.92 -13.86
N TYR A 68 -10.22 4.40 -12.97
CA TYR A 68 -10.24 4.85 -11.58
C TYR A 68 -8.92 4.56 -10.88
N THR A 69 -8.53 5.46 -9.99
CA THR A 69 -7.29 5.42 -9.22
C THR A 69 -7.54 5.51 -7.73
N MET A 70 -6.51 5.38 -6.91
CA MET A 70 -6.62 5.60 -5.46
C MET A 70 -7.14 6.99 -5.09
N TYR A 71 -6.93 8.00 -5.95
CA TYR A 71 -7.55 9.32 -5.75
C TYR A 71 -9.08 9.23 -5.76
N ASP A 72 -9.65 8.51 -6.72
CA ASP A 72 -11.09 8.34 -6.88
C ASP A 72 -11.69 7.57 -5.70
N VAL A 73 -10.99 6.56 -5.22
CA VAL A 73 -11.38 5.81 -4.01
C VAL A 73 -11.43 6.74 -2.79
N PHE A 74 -10.38 7.54 -2.55
CA PHE A 74 -10.35 8.48 -1.43
C PHE A 74 -11.40 9.59 -1.51
N LYS A 75 -11.80 9.97 -2.72
CA LYS A 75 -12.88 10.95 -2.95
C LYS A 75 -14.28 10.35 -2.88
N GLY A 76 -14.38 9.02 -2.83
CA GLY A 76 -15.67 8.31 -2.88
C GLY A 76 -16.33 8.35 -4.25
N ASN A 77 -15.56 8.59 -5.32
CA ASN A 77 -16.04 8.59 -6.70
C ASN A 77 -16.29 7.15 -7.21
N CYS A 78 -15.59 6.17 -6.63
CA CYS A 78 -15.73 4.75 -6.92
C CYS A 78 -15.42 3.90 -5.67
N THR A 79 -15.80 2.65 -5.71
CA THR A 79 -15.41 1.64 -4.72
C THR A 79 -14.01 1.11 -5.02
N VAL A 80 -13.37 0.45 -4.03
CA VAL A 80 -12.10 -0.26 -4.25
C VAL A 80 -12.23 -1.29 -5.38
N LYS A 81 -13.34 -2.05 -5.43
CA LYS A 81 -13.56 -3.08 -6.46
C LYS A 81 -13.61 -2.51 -7.86
N GLU A 82 -14.17 -1.32 -8.04
CA GLU A 82 -14.23 -0.63 -9.34
C GLU A 82 -12.88 -0.07 -9.78
N ALA A 83 -11.98 0.23 -8.85
CA ALA A 83 -10.64 0.75 -9.13
C ALA A 83 -9.59 -0.36 -9.38
N ILE A 84 -9.90 -1.62 -9.08
CA ILE A 84 -8.99 -2.75 -9.28
C ILE A 84 -8.84 -3.04 -10.78
N GLN A 85 -7.60 -3.14 -11.22
CA GLN A 85 -7.20 -3.56 -12.56
C GLN A 85 -6.41 -4.87 -12.46
N SER A 86 -6.78 -5.86 -13.27
CA SER A 86 -6.01 -7.10 -13.39
C SER A 86 -4.88 -6.92 -14.41
N THR A 87 -3.66 -7.22 -14.02
CA THR A 87 -2.48 -7.21 -14.88
C THR A 87 -1.86 -8.60 -14.98
N ASP A 88 -0.83 -8.75 -15.82
CA ASP A 88 -0.12 -10.03 -15.95
C ASP A 88 0.62 -10.45 -14.67
N ASN A 89 0.90 -9.50 -13.76
CA ASN A 89 1.64 -9.73 -12.53
C ASN A 89 0.74 -9.98 -11.31
N CYS A 90 -0.24 -9.10 -11.10
CA CYS A 90 -1.19 -9.17 -9.99
C CYS A 90 -2.32 -8.15 -10.22
N ASP A 91 -3.31 -8.11 -9.34
CA ASP A 91 -4.29 -7.03 -9.35
C ASP A 91 -3.68 -5.75 -8.78
N VAL A 92 -4.05 -4.58 -9.35
CA VAL A 92 -3.46 -3.28 -9.00
C VAL A 92 -4.55 -2.22 -8.86
N ILE A 93 -4.47 -1.38 -7.82
CA ILE A 93 -5.16 -0.09 -7.80
C ILE A 93 -4.11 1.00 -8.07
N PRO A 94 -4.20 1.68 -9.23
CA PRO A 94 -3.18 2.63 -9.64
C PRO A 94 -3.27 3.96 -8.90
N ALA A 95 -2.16 4.71 -8.95
CA ALA A 95 -2.05 6.10 -8.52
C ALA A 95 -1.88 7.03 -9.71
N ASN A 96 -2.27 8.28 -9.53
CA ASN A 96 -1.92 9.36 -10.43
C ASN A 96 -1.59 10.64 -9.66
N ILE A 97 -1.17 11.68 -10.39
CA ILE A 97 -0.72 12.94 -9.79
C ILE A 97 -1.80 13.65 -8.94
N LEU A 98 -3.08 13.36 -9.15
CA LEU A 98 -4.18 13.95 -8.38
C LEU A 98 -4.10 13.57 -6.89
N LEU A 99 -3.50 12.43 -6.54
CA LEU A 99 -3.25 12.04 -5.14
C LEU A 99 -2.44 13.10 -4.37
N SER A 100 -1.62 13.90 -5.03
CA SER A 100 -0.89 15.01 -4.38
C SER A 100 -1.81 16.06 -3.76
N GLY A 101 -3.04 16.18 -4.25
CA GLY A 101 -4.06 17.08 -3.72
C GLY A 101 -4.75 16.57 -2.45
N CYS A 102 -4.66 15.28 -2.15
CA CYS A 102 -5.38 14.66 -1.04
C CYS A 102 -5.08 15.31 0.32
N GLU A 103 -3.88 15.81 0.56
CA GLU A 103 -3.54 16.48 1.83
C GLU A 103 -4.41 17.69 2.13
N LEU A 104 -4.77 18.45 1.09
CA LEU A 104 -5.62 19.64 1.20
C LEU A 104 -7.11 19.29 1.13
N GLU A 105 -7.46 18.23 0.43
CA GLU A 105 -8.84 17.85 0.15
C GLU A 105 -9.45 16.93 1.20
N LEU A 106 -8.65 16.07 1.83
CA LEU A 106 -9.10 15.17 2.89
C LEU A 106 -9.04 15.87 4.24
N THR A 107 -10.08 16.61 4.60
CA THR A 107 -10.15 17.43 5.83
C THR A 107 -11.12 16.89 6.88
N GLY A 108 -11.90 15.84 6.56
CA GLY A 108 -12.91 15.27 7.44
C GLY A 108 -12.35 14.53 8.67
N VAL A 109 -13.19 14.29 9.65
CA VAL A 109 -12.89 13.37 10.77
C VAL A 109 -12.82 11.93 10.21
N GLY A 110 -11.83 11.16 10.65
CA GLY A 110 -11.64 9.79 10.18
C GLY A 110 -10.82 9.66 8.88
N ARG A 111 -10.33 10.78 8.32
CA ARG A 111 -9.53 10.79 7.10
C ARG A 111 -8.28 9.89 7.15
N GLU A 112 -7.83 9.56 8.34
CA GLU A 112 -6.68 8.66 8.59
C GLU A 112 -7.03 7.18 8.39
N SER A 113 -8.31 6.84 8.32
CA SER A 113 -8.81 5.45 8.24
C SER A 113 -9.46 5.12 6.90
N LEU A 114 -9.50 6.04 5.95
CA LEU A 114 -10.21 5.88 4.68
C LEU A 114 -9.74 4.63 3.90
N LEU A 115 -8.43 4.40 3.83
CA LEU A 115 -7.90 3.23 3.14
C LEU A 115 -8.33 1.93 3.85
N ARG A 116 -8.23 1.87 5.18
CA ARG A 116 -8.64 0.69 5.94
C ARG A 116 -10.12 0.38 5.75
N GLU A 117 -10.97 1.40 5.77
CA GLU A 117 -12.40 1.25 5.53
C GLU A 117 -12.68 0.77 4.11
N ALA A 118 -12.03 1.38 3.12
CA ALA A 118 -12.17 1.01 1.72
C ALA A 118 -11.73 -0.44 1.44
N LEU A 119 -10.65 -0.91 2.08
CA LEU A 119 -10.13 -2.27 1.91
C LEU A 119 -11.00 -3.35 2.55
N SER A 120 -11.91 -3.00 3.46
CA SER A 120 -12.78 -4.00 4.13
C SER A 120 -13.56 -4.89 3.16
N ASP A 121 -13.91 -4.36 1.99
CA ASP A 121 -14.71 -5.06 0.98
C ASP A 121 -13.93 -6.09 0.14
N VAL A 122 -12.59 -6.10 0.26
CA VAL A 122 -11.70 -6.96 -0.54
C VAL A 122 -10.74 -7.82 0.30
N MET A 123 -10.79 -7.70 1.63
CA MET A 123 -9.90 -8.44 2.53
C MET A 123 -10.00 -9.97 2.39
N ASP A 124 -11.15 -10.48 2.00
CA ASP A 124 -11.39 -11.92 1.82
C ASP A 124 -11.04 -12.42 0.41
N ASP A 125 -10.79 -11.50 -0.53
CA ASP A 125 -10.53 -11.82 -1.94
C ASP A 125 -9.04 -12.11 -2.20
N TYR A 126 -8.13 -11.66 -1.30
CA TYR A 126 -6.68 -11.75 -1.48
C TYR A 126 -5.98 -12.47 -0.32
N ASP A 127 -4.80 -13.05 -0.61
CA ASP A 127 -3.89 -13.54 0.43
C ASP A 127 -3.03 -12.39 0.99
N TYR A 128 -2.63 -11.45 0.12
CA TYR A 128 -1.80 -10.30 0.47
C TYR A 128 -2.27 -9.02 -0.22
N ILE A 129 -2.19 -7.90 0.51
CA ILE A 129 -2.35 -6.55 -0.03
C ILE A 129 -1.04 -5.81 0.21
N MET A 130 -0.39 -5.39 -0.90
CA MET A 130 0.90 -4.71 -0.87
C MET A 130 0.70 -3.23 -1.14
N ILE A 131 1.19 -2.35 -0.26
CA ILE A 131 1.01 -0.90 -0.38
C ILE A 131 2.38 -0.23 -0.60
N ASP A 132 2.55 0.44 -1.74
CA ASP A 132 3.69 1.34 -1.97
C ASP A 132 3.37 2.75 -1.47
N THR A 133 4.26 3.35 -0.68
CA THR A 133 4.02 4.66 -0.06
C THR A 133 4.89 5.75 -0.66
N PRO A 134 4.40 7.01 -0.70
CA PRO A 134 5.23 8.14 -1.10
C PRO A 134 6.39 8.37 -0.11
N PRO A 135 7.43 9.12 -0.51
CA PRO A 135 8.56 9.45 0.38
C PRO A 135 8.20 10.49 1.46
N ALA A 136 7.02 11.09 1.39
CA ALA A 136 6.56 12.08 2.35
C ALA A 136 5.76 11.44 3.50
N LEU A 137 5.88 12.00 4.71
CA LEU A 137 4.96 11.71 5.82
C LEU A 137 3.67 12.52 5.65
N SER A 138 2.81 12.04 4.78
CA SER A 138 1.55 12.66 4.42
C SER A 138 0.35 11.89 4.95
N ILE A 139 -0.85 12.42 4.72
CA ILE A 139 -2.09 11.70 5.01
C ILE A 139 -2.16 10.35 4.31
N LEU A 140 -1.54 10.22 3.13
CA LEU A 140 -1.46 8.96 2.38
C LEU A 140 -0.64 7.91 3.14
N THR A 141 0.52 8.30 3.67
CA THR A 141 1.37 7.43 4.49
C THR A 141 0.67 7.03 5.80
N ILE A 142 -0.05 7.96 6.44
CA ILE A 142 -0.83 7.65 7.65
C ILE A 142 -1.93 6.65 7.33
N ASN A 143 -2.64 6.80 6.20
CA ASN A 143 -3.64 5.84 5.74
C ASN A 143 -3.03 4.45 5.49
N ALA A 144 -1.85 4.38 4.84
CA ALA A 144 -1.14 3.13 4.63
C ALA A 144 -0.84 2.42 5.97
N TYR A 145 -0.31 3.15 6.96
CA TYR A 145 0.02 2.57 8.27
C TYR A 145 -1.23 2.19 9.08
N THR A 146 -2.31 2.96 8.93
CA THR A 146 -3.57 2.66 9.60
C THR A 146 -4.21 1.39 9.05
N ALA A 147 -4.05 1.12 7.76
CA ALA A 147 -4.58 -0.06 7.09
C ALA A 147 -3.66 -1.30 7.20
N ALA A 148 -2.35 -1.11 7.36
CA ALA A 148 -1.38 -2.20 7.30
C ALA A 148 -1.32 -3.02 8.61
N ASP A 149 -1.08 -4.32 8.47
CA ASP A 149 -0.67 -5.21 9.57
C ASP A 149 0.84 -5.10 9.80
N LYS A 150 1.60 -4.96 8.70
CA LYS A 150 3.06 -5.05 8.70
C LYS A 150 3.71 -3.95 7.88
N LEU A 151 4.88 -3.50 8.36
CA LEU A 151 5.75 -2.57 7.64
C LEU A 151 7.06 -3.25 7.24
N ILE A 152 7.49 -3.04 6.00
CA ILE A 152 8.83 -3.33 5.52
C ILE A 152 9.50 -2.00 5.16
N ILE A 153 10.73 -1.81 5.62
CA ILE A 153 11.46 -0.55 5.49
C ILE A 153 12.72 -0.77 4.63
N PRO A 154 12.65 -0.53 3.30
CA PRO A 154 13.84 -0.55 2.46
C PRO A 154 14.78 0.60 2.84
N MET A 155 16.07 0.32 2.95
CA MET A 155 17.09 1.29 3.31
C MET A 155 18.35 1.11 2.49
N ILE A 156 19.07 2.21 2.26
CA ILE A 156 20.43 2.19 1.75
C ILE A 156 21.36 2.45 2.94
N ALA A 157 22.49 1.76 3.01
CA ALA A 157 23.49 1.89 4.08
C ALA A 157 24.24 3.24 3.97
N GLU A 158 23.56 4.34 4.29
CA GLU A 158 24.15 5.69 4.35
C GLU A 158 23.95 6.34 5.72
N ILE A 159 24.98 7.09 6.17
CA ILE A 159 25.01 7.77 7.48
C ILE A 159 23.84 8.76 7.67
N LEU A 160 23.36 9.41 6.59
CA LEU A 160 22.25 10.37 6.64
C LEU A 160 20.87 9.72 6.86
N SER A 161 20.78 8.41 6.84
CA SER A 161 19.52 7.68 7.06
C SER A 161 19.02 7.73 8.51
N LEU A 162 19.85 8.08 9.49
CA LEU A 162 19.50 8.06 10.92
C LEU A 162 18.43 9.08 11.31
N GLN A 163 18.44 10.27 10.72
CA GLN A 163 17.41 11.28 11.00
C GLN A 163 16.04 10.88 10.45
N GLY A 164 16.00 10.32 9.23
CA GLY A 164 14.78 9.81 8.65
C GLY A 164 14.16 8.66 9.44
N ILE A 165 15.00 7.80 10.05
CA ILE A 165 14.54 6.70 10.91
C ILE A 165 13.87 7.24 12.18
N ALA A 166 14.38 8.30 12.79
CA ALA A 166 13.78 8.87 13.99
C ALA A 166 12.38 9.39 13.73
N GLN A 167 12.18 10.17 12.66
CA GLN A 167 10.87 10.68 12.27
C GLN A 167 9.90 9.55 11.87
N LEU A 168 10.41 8.56 11.12
CA LEU A 168 9.62 7.37 10.76
C LEU A 168 9.11 6.64 12.01
N LYS A 169 10.00 6.44 13.00
CA LYS A 169 9.66 5.81 14.29
C LYS A 169 8.60 6.60 15.05
N GLU A 170 8.73 7.93 15.11
CA GLU A 170 7.74 8.79 15.78
C GLU A 170 6.37 8.68 15.11
N THR A 171 6.32 8.70 13.78
CA THR A 171 5.06 8.53 13.03
C THR A 171 4.44 7.16 13.26
N ILE A 172 5.23 6.10 13.18
CA ILE A 172 4.73 4.73 13.45
C ILE A 172 4.20 4.64 14.88
N PHE A 173 4.90 5.22 15.86
CA PHE A 173 4.44 5.24 17.24
C PHE A 173 3.12 5.99 17.42
N ALA A 174 2.96 7.14 16.75
CA ALA A 174 1.72 7.91 16.78
C ALA A 174 0.56 7.10 16.15
N VAL A 175 0.78 6.47 15.00
CA VAL A 175 -0.25 5.63 14.35
C VAL A 175 -0.60 4.44 15.24
N LYS A 176 0.38 3.74 15.83
CA LYS A 176 0.11 2.65 16.78
C LYS A 176 -0.72 3.10 17.97
N LYS A 177 -0.47 4.28 18.48
CA LYS A 177 -1.16 4.81 19.66
C LYS A 177 -2.60 5.18 19.38
N TYR A 178 -2.89 5.77 18.22
CA TYR A 178 -4.18 6.43 17.96
C TYR A 178 -5.06 5.71 16.94
N TYR A 179 -4.49 4.94 16.01
CA TYR A 179 -5.22 4.41 14.85
C TYR A 179 -5.09 2.89 14.66
N ASN A 180 -3.89 2.32 14.87
CA ASN A 180 -3.63 0.91 14.59
C ASN A 180 -2.61 0.32 15.60
N LYS A 181 -3.11 -0.15 16.75
CA LYS A 181 -2.28 -0.70 17.85
C LYS A 181 -1.50 -1.97 17.45
N ASP A 182 -2.01 -2.70 16.47
CA ASP A 182 -1.49 -4.01 16.06
C ASP A 182 -0.43 -3.91 14.93
N LEU A 183 -0.19 -2.70 14.40
CA LEU A 183 0.84 -2.47 13.36
C LEU A 183 2.22 -2.95 13.82
N GLU A 184 2.87 -3.78 13.01
CA GLU A 184 4.20 -4.32 13.29
C GLU A 184 5.25 -3.92 12.24
N ILE A 185 6.48 -3.66 12.69
CA ILE A 185 7.63 -3.56 11.78
C ILE A 185 8.18 -4.97 11.58
N THR A 186 8.01 -5.52 10.39
CA THR A 186 8.48 -6.87 10.05
C THR A 186 9.99 -6.90 9.87
N GLY A 187 10.56 -5.85 9.26
CA GLY A 187 12.00 -5.81 9.04
C GLY A 187 12.48 -4.59 8.26
N ILE A 188 13.80 -4.47 8.23
CA ILE A 188 14.53 -3.51 7.41
C ILE A 188 15.20 -4.28 6.29
N LEU A 189 14.98 -3.85 5.05
CA LEU A 189 15.63 -4.41 3.86
C LEU A 189 16.77 -3.48 3.45
N LEU A 190 18.01 -3.99 3.53
CA LEU A 190 19.19 -3.26 3.07
C LEU A 190 19.40 -3.51 1.58
N ASN A 191 19.40 -2.43 0.80
CA ASN A 191 19.68 -2.40 -0.64
C ASN A 191 21.10 -1.90 -0.91
#